data_db8505a467c996fdbfca5bae30ecd86d
#
_entry.id   db8505a467c996fdbfca5bae30ecd86d
#
_cell.length_a   1.000
_cell.length_b   1.000
_cell.length_c   1.000
_cell.angle_alpha   90.00
_cell.angle_beta   90.00
_cell.angle_gamma   90.00
#
_symmetry.space_group_name_H-M   'P 1'
#
loop_
_entity.id
_entity.type
_entity.pdbx_description
1 polymer ?
#
loop_
_entity_poly.entity_id
_entity_poly.type
_entity_poly.pdbx_seq_one_letter_code
_entity_poly.pdbx_strand_id
1 'polypeptide(L)'
;MSSVPPQQCLVALDVEGVLTPEIWIAVADEFGIEGLKRTTKDEPNYQFLMDSRIQLINSNGIALQDIQSVIASLSPLEGASDFLDELRSRVSVVLLSDTFEEFIHPLMDQLGNPL
;
A
#
# COMPACT_ATOMS: atom_id res chain seq x y z
N MET A 1 -1.25 -2.50 -39.19
CA MET A 1 -1.04 -2.70 -38.51
C MET A 1 -0.96 -3.21 -37.52
N SER A 2 -0.44 -3.61 -37.31
CA SER A 2 -0.60 -4.24 -36.39
C SER A 2 -0.62 -3.74 -35.39
N SER A 3 -1.31 -3.68 -35.04
CA SER A 3 -1.46 -3.19 -33.85
C SER A 3 -1.01 -4.04 -32.79
N VAL A 4 -0.36 -3.52 -31.85
CA VAL A 4 -0.04 -4.17 -30.61
C VAL A 4 -1.35 -4.35 -29.86
N PRO A 5 -1.73 -5.60 -29.50
CA PRO A 5 -2.93 -5.79 -28.71
C PRO A 5 -2.86 -5.05 -27.38
N PRO A 6 -3.99 -4.52 -26.88
CA PRO A 6 -3.97 -3.79 -25.61
C PRO A 6 -3.38 -4.58 -24.45
N GLN A 7 -3.54 -5.90 -24.42
CA GLN A 7 -2.98 -6.70 -23.36
C GLN A 7 -1.45 -6.74 -23.34
N GLN A 8 -0.80 -6.26 -24.38
CA GLN A 8 0.65 -6.11 -24.39
C GLN A 8 1.11 -4.79 -23.77
N CYS A 9 0.18 -3.88 -23.53
CA CYS A 9 0.47 -2.69 -22.79
C CYS A 9 0.41 -3.01 -21.30
N LEU A 10 1.46 -2.67 -20.58
CA LEU A 10 1.54 -2.92 -19.15
C LEU A 10 1.64 -1.60 -18.40
N VAL A 11 0.75 -1.40 -17.45
CA VAL A 11 0.77 -0.23 -16.58
C VAL A 11 1.13 -0.68 -15.17
N ALA A 12 2.15 -0.06 -14.59
CA ALA A 12 2.53 -0.30 -13.21
C ALA A 12 2.05 0.87 -12.36
N LEU A 13 1.31 0.57 -11.31
CA LEU A 13 0.74 1.58 -10.42
C LEU A 13 1.21 1.37 -9.00
N ASP A 14 1.53 2.47 -8.32
CA ASP A 14 1.68 2.44 -6.87
C ASP A 14 0.32 2.17 -6.24
N VAL A 15 0.33 1.51 -5.09
CA VAL A 15 -0.88 1.20 -4.34
C VAL A 15 -1.12 2.25 -3.26
N GLU A 16 -0.18 2.40 -2.35
CA GLU A 16 -0.34 3.28 -1.20
C GLU A 16 -0.27 4.75 -1.62
N GLY A 17 -1.23 5.53 -1.14
CA GLY A 17 -1.33 6.94 -1.48
C GLY A 17 -1.96 7.20 -2.85
N VAL A 18 -2.18 6.17 -3.65
CA VAL A 18 -2.79 6.27 -4.99
C VAL A 18 -4.13 5.57 -5.02
N LEU A 19 -4.16 4.32 -4.60
CA LEU A 19 -5.37 3.49 -4.58
C LEU A 19 -5.89 3.26 -3.16
N THR A 20 -5.01 3.33 -2.19
CA THR A 20 -5.31 3.11 -0.78
C THR A 20 -4.69 4.23 0.06
N PRO A 21 -5.16 4.43 1.31
CA PRO A 21 -4.45 5.29 2.25
C PRO A 21 -3.04 4.77 2.49
N GLU A 22 -2.15 5.64 2.94
CA GLU A 22 -0.80 5.25 3.32
C GLU A 22 -0.84 4.48 4.64
N ILE A 23 -0.37 3.24 4.62
CA ILE A 23 -0.50 2.32 5.74
C ILE A 23 0.23 2.84 6.99
N TRP A 24 1.47 3.29 6.83
CA TRP A 24 2.26 3.73 7.99
C TRP A 24 1.69 4.97 8.65
N ILE A 25 1.05 5.85 7.88
CA ILE A 25 0.38 7.01 8.46
C ILE A 25 -0.85 6.58 9.25
N ALA A 26 -1.61 5.62 8.72
CA ALA A 26 -2.78 5.09 9.41
C ALA A 26 -2.37 4.40 10.73
N VAL A 27 -1.29 3.63 10.71
CA VAL A 27 -0.77 2.96 11.91
C VAL A 27 -0.30 4.01 12.92
N ALA A 28 0.40 5.05 12.45
CA ALA A 28 0.88 6.12 13.32
C ALA A 28 -0.27 6.82 14.02
N ASP A 29 -1.34 7.12 13.29
CA ASP A 29 -2.51 7.79 13.86
C ASP A 29 -3.23 6.92 14.87
N GLU A 30 -3.39 5.63 14.58
CA GLU A 30 -4.11 4.71 15.46
C GLU A 30 -3.40 4.53 16.80
N PHE A 31 -2.06 4.42 16.78
CA PHE A 31 -1.29 4.17 17.99
C PHE A 31 -0.65 5.43 18.57
N GLY A 32 -0.83 6.58 17.93
CA GLY A 32 -0.29 7.84 18.44
C GLY A 32 1.23 7.94 18.35
N ILE A 33 1.84 7.31 17.35
CA ILE A 33 3.30 7.28 17.22
C ILE A 33 3.72 8.13 16.02
N GLU A 34 4.05 9.40 16.28
CA GLU A 34 4.40 10.35 15.24
C GLU A 34 5.61 9.89 14.40
N GLY A 35 6.58 9.22 15.01
CA GLY A 35 7.76 8.76 14.30
C GLY A 35 7.47 7.80 13.16
N LEU A 36 6.33 7.13 13.17
CA LEU A 36 5.93 6.24 12.10
C LEU A 36 5.48 6.97 10.83
N LYS A 37 5.21 8.27 10.93
CA LYS A 37 4.79 9.09 9.78
C LYS A 37 5.94 9.48 8.87
N ARG A 38 7.18 9.26 9.30
CA ARG A 38 8.34 9.59 8.47
C ARG A 38 8.33 8.76 7.20
N THR A 39 8.71 9.39 6.10
CA THR A 39 8.73 8.76 4.80
C THR A 39 10.14 8.79 4.22
N THR A 40 10.31 8.27 3.01
CA THR A 40 11.59 8.35 2.31
C THR A 40 12.02 9.78 2.00
N LYS A 41 11.10 10.73 2.06
CA LYS A 41 11.44 12.16 1.94
C LYS A 41 12.19 12.65 3.17
N ASP A 42 11.83 12.13 4.35
CA ASP A 42 12.47 12.51 5.60
C ASP A 42 13.75 11.73 5.83
N GLU A 43 13.76 10.46 5.45
CA GLU A 43 14.92 9.57 5.55
C GLU A 43 15.09 8.83 4.23
N PRO A 44 16.01 9.31 3.36
CA PRO A 44 16.22 8.68 2.05
C PRO A 44 16.75 7.26 2.12
N ASN A 45 17.41 6.87 3.23
CA ASN A 45 17.90 5.52 3.38
C ASN A 45 16.75 4.62 3.82
N TYR A 46 16.26 3.81 2.89
CA TYR A 46 15.10 2.94 3.13
C TYR A 46 15.33 1.98 4.29
N GLN A 47 16.55 1.42 4.40
CA GLN A 47 16.84 0.46 5.47
C GLN A 47 16.77 1.13 6.84
N PHE A 48 17.32 2.34 6.98
CA PHE A 48 17.21 3.08 8.23
C PHE A 48 15.77 3.43 8.56
N LEU A 49 14.97 3.77 7.56
CA LEU A 49 13.56 4.08 7.75
C LEU A 49 12.82 2.85 8.28
N MET A 50 13.04 1.69 7.67
CA MET A 50 12.39 0.45 8.09
C MET A 50 12.85 0.00 9.47
N ASP A 51 14.15 0.10 9.76
CA ASP A 51 14.68 -0.24 11.08
C ASP A 51 14.06 0.65 12.16
N SER A 52 13.92 1.94 11.86
CA SER A 52 13.28 2.89 12.78
C SER A 52 11.82 2.51 13.05
N ARG A 53 11.08 2.14 12.00
CA ARG A 53 9.69 1.71 12.15
C ARG A 53 9.57 0.46 13.00
N ILE A 54 10.41 -0.53 12.75
CA ILE A 54 10.42 -1.77 13.51
C ILE A 54 10.74 -1.50 14.98
N GLN A 55 11.72 -0.64 15.22
CA GLN A 55 12.10 -0.29 16.59
C GLN A 55 10.95 0.40 17.32
N LEU A 56 10.27 1.33 16.67
CA LEU A 56 9.12 2.02 17.26
C LEU A 56 7.98 1.07 17.57
N ILE A 57 7.70 0.14 16.68
CA ILE A 57 6.68 -0.88 16.88
C ILE A 57 7.02 -1.73 18.10
N ASN A 58 8.25 -2.24 18.16
CA ASN A 58 8.69 -3.08 19.27
C ASN A 58 8.69 -2.34 20.60
N SER A 59 9.16 -1.09 20.60
CA SER A 59 9.23 -0.27 21.81
C SER A 59 7.85 0.04 22.38
N ASN A 60 6.83 0.08 21.54
CA ASN A 60 5.46 0.38 21.96
C ASN A 60 4.62 -0.88 22.17
N GLY A 61 5.22 -2.06 22.07
CA GLY A 61 4.50 -3.32 22.31
C GLY A 61 3.45 -3.66 21.27
N ILE A 62 3.61 -3.17 20.06
CA ILE A 62 2.66 -3.42 18.98
C ILE A 62 3.01 -4.73 18.29
N ALA A 63 2.05 -5.63 18.20
CA ALA A 63 2.23 -6.90 17.51
C ALA A 63 1.80 -6.78 16.04
N LEU A 64 2.24 -7.73 15.22
CA LEU A 64 1.82 -7.81 13.82
C LEU A 64 0.29 -7.82 13.69
N GLN A 65 -0.39 -8.53 14.57
CA GLN A 65 -1.84 -8.60 14.56
C GLN A 65 -2.50 -7.23 14.76
N ASP A 66 -1.89 -6.39 15.58
CA ASP A 66 -2.41 -5.03 15.82
C ASP A 66 -2.35 -4.20 14.56
N ILE A 67 -1.24 -4.31 13.83
CA ILE A 67 -1.07 -3.61 12.57
C ILE A 67 -2.05 -4.13 11.52
N GLN A 68 -2.18 -5.45 11.43
CA GLN A 68 -3.12 -6.07 10.50
C GLN A 68 -4.56 -5.65 10.77
N SER A 69 -4.92 -5.47 12.05
CA SER A 69 -6.26 -5.00 12.42
C SER A 69 -6.51 -3.57 11.94
N VAL A 70 -5.51 -2.70 12.05
CA VAL A 70 -5.62 -1.34 11.54
C VAL A 70 -5.81 -1.36 10.03
N ILE A 71 -5.00 -2.13 9.32
CA ILE A 71 -5.09 -2.22 7.88
C ILE A 71 -6.44 -2.78 7.43
N ALA A 72 -6.96 -3.77 8.14
CA ALA A 72 -8.24 -4.36 7.83
C ALA A 72 -9.40 -3.37 7.99
N SER A 73 -9.22 -2.33 8.80
CA SER A 73 -10.22 -1.29 8.98
C SER A 73 -10.15 -0.21 7.89
N LEU A 74 -9.09 -0.21 7.08
CA LEU A 74 -8.94 0.76 6.00
C LEU A 74 -9.76 0.33 4.78
N SER A 75 -10.08 1.30 3.94
CA SER A 75 -10.73 1.06 2.66
C SER A 75 -9.92 1.69 1.54
N PRO A 76 -10.01 1.18 0.32
CA PRO A 76 -9.41 1.86 -0.83
C PRO A 76 -9.92 3.30 -0.93
N LEU A 77 -9.14 4.17 -1.54
CA LEU A 77 -9.57 5.54 -1.78
C LEU A 77 -10.82 5.54 -2.66
N GLU A 78 -11.65 6.56 -2.46
CA GLU A 78 -12.88 6.69 -3.24
C GLU A 78 -12.57 6.69 -4.73
N GLY A 79 -13.26 5.84 -5.48
CA GLY A 79 -13.06 5.73 -6.92
C GLY A 79 -11.94 4.79 -7.35
N ALA A 80 -11.13 4.27 -6.40
CA ALA A 80 -9.98 3.44 -6.75
C ALA A 80 -10.41 2.13 -7.43
N SER A 81 -11.40 1.45 -6.89
CA SER A 81 -11.91 0.20 -7.48
C SER A 81 -12.43 0.41 -8.88
N ASP A 82 -13.25 1.44 -9.06
CA ASP A 82 -13.83 1.76 -10.37
C ASP A 82 -12.75 2.12 -11.37
N PHE A 83 -11.76 2.90 -10.94
CA PHE A 83 -10.63 3.27 -11.78
C PHE A 83 -9.86 2.03 -12.24
N LEU A 84 -9.58 1.11 -11.31
CA LEU A 84 -8.86 -0.11 -11.63
C LEU A 84 -9.64 -0.99 -12.61
N ASP A 85 -10.94 -1.15 -12.38
CA ASP A 85 -11.79 -1.96 -13.27
C ASP A 85 -11.77 -1.40 -14.69
N GLU A 86 -11.90 -0.09 -14.80
CA GLU A 86 -11.87 0.58 -16.10
C GLU A 86 -10.51 0.41 -16.76
N LEU A 87 -9.42 0.59 -16.01
CA LEU A 87 -8.08 0.47 -16.55
C LEU A 87 -7.79 -0.96 -17.00
N ARG A 88 -8.17 -1.95 -16.20
CA ARG A 88 -7.95 -3.36 -16.54
C ARG A 88 -8.71 -3.79 -17.78
N SER A 89 -9.83 -3.13 -18.08
CA SER A 89 -10.58 -3.44 -19.29
C SER A 89 -9.84 -3.02 -20.55
N ARG A 90 -8.79 -2.20 -20.41
CA ARG A 90 -8.06 -1.63 -21.55
C ARG A 90 -6.64 -2.14 -21.65
N VAL A 91 -5.98 -2.36 -20.52
CA VAL A 91 -4.55 -2.72 -20.46
C VAL A 91 -4.31 -3.70 -19.33
N SER A 92 -3.15 -4.34 -19.36
CA SER A 92 -2.69 -5.14 -18.22
C SER A 92 -2.15 -4.21 -17.14
N VAL A 93 -2.52 -4.50 -15.90
CA VAL A 93 -2.14 -3.66 -14.75
C VAL A 93 -1.37 -4.49 -13.74
N VAL A 94 -0.27 -3.95 -13.26
CA VAL A 94 0.49 -4.53 -12.15
C VAL A 94 0.49 -3.50 -11.02
N LEU A 95 0.16 -3.93 -9.81
CA LEU A 95 0.20 -3.08 -8.64
C LEU A 95 1.50 -3.30 -7.89
N LEU A 96 2.15 -2.21 -7.52
CA LEU A 96 3.44 -2.23 -6.83
C LEU A 96 3.28 -1.60 -5.46
N SER A 97 3.84 -2.24 -4.44
CA SER A 97 3.81 -1.72 -3.07
C SER A 97 5.15 -1.98 -2.40
N ASP A 98 5.60 -1.01 -1.61
CA ASP A 98 6.79 -1.16 -0.77
C ASP A 98 6.46 -1.85 0.54
N THR A 99 5.19 -2.08 0.82
CA THR A 99 4.73 -2.65 2.07
C THR A 99 4.85 -4.16 2.06
N PHE A 100 5.06 -4.75 3.23
CA PHE A 100 5.07 -6.19 3.38
C PHE A 100 3.74 -6.77 2.91
N GLU A 101 3.83 -7.94 2.29
CA GLU A 101 2.66 -8.62 1.74
C GLU A 101 1.60 -8.85 2.81
N GLU A 102 2.01 -9.24 4.00
CA GLU A 102 1.10 -9.49 5.12
C GLU A 102 0.31 -8.25 5.53
N PHE A 103 0.84 -7.06 5.24
CA PHE A 103 0.18 -5.81 5.57
C PHE A 103 -0.79 -5.37 4.48
N ILE A 104 -0.45 -5.62 3.22
CA ILE A 104 -1.21 -5.07 2.09
C ILE A 104 -2.37 -5.96 1.65
N HIS A 105 -2.35 -7.26 2.01
CA HIS A 105 -3.36 -8.21 1.56
C HIS A 105 -4.81 -7.77 1.80
N PRO A 106 -5.19 -7.30 2.98
CA PRO A 106 -6.57 -6.89 3.20
C PRO A 106 -7.04 -5.80 2.25
N LEU A 107 -6.17 -4.87 1.88
CA LEU A 107 -6.50 -3.82 0.93
C LEU A 107 -6.52 -4.34 -0.50
N MET A 108 -5.62 -5.25 -0.84
CA MET A 108 -5.61 -5.88 -2.16
C MET A 108 -6.88 -6.68 -2.39
N ASP A 109 -7.37 -7.37 -1.37
CA ASP A 109 -8.61 -8.12 -1.48
C ASP A 109 -9.78 -7.19 -1.80
N GLN A 110 -9.82 -6.01 -1.19
CA GLN A 110 -10.86 -5.02 -1.47
C GLN A 110 -10.75 -4.43 -2.88
N LEU A 111 -9.56 -4.46 -3.46
CA LEU A 111 -9.33 -4.00 -4.84
C LEU A 111 -9.54 -5.09 -5.86
N GLY A 112 -9.97 -6.29 -5.44
CA GLY A 112 -10.17 -7.42 -6.33
C GLY A 112 -8.93 -8.28 -6.51
N ASN A 113 -7.95 -8.14 -5.63
CA ASN A 113 -6.73 -8.95 -5.59
C ASN A 113 -6.09 -9.09 -6.97
N PRO A 114 -5.61 -8.02 -7.56
CA PRO A 114 -5.15 -8.00 -8.95
C PRO A 114 -3.74 -8.54 -9.17
N LEU A 115 -3.14 -9.10 -8.19
CA LEU A 115 -1.77 -9.64 -8.31
C LEU A 115 -1.76 -10.96 -9.06
#